data_34f4ef447d41b8fca39988306ff9025a
#
_entry.id   34f4ef447d41b8fca39988306ff9025a
#
_cell.length_a   1.000
_cell.length_b   1.000
_cell.length_c   1.000
_cell.angle_alpha   90.00
_cell.angle_beta   90.00
_cell.angle_gamma   90.00
#
_symmetry.space_group_name_H-M   'P 1'
#
loop_
_entity.id
_entity.type
_entity.pdbx_description
1 polymer ?
#
loop_
_entity_poly.entity_id
_entity_poly.type
_entity_poly.pdbx_seq_one_letter_code
_entity_poly.pdbx_strand_id
1 'polypeptide(L)'
;MSIATSPDTRTAVEELLRTIGEGDPQRIAELYAERGDWKLNWPEAEHGRAATPWIRHRSTRADAAAHYRELAEHHVPEQVATEVERILIDGNEAVVIGEIRQTARSTGRAYRARFALHLTFEDGLVTRHHICEDSLAVALAFDTEEQ
;
A
#
# COMPACT_ATOMS: atom_id res chain seq x y z
N MET A 1 35.47 -8.40 -7.60
CA MET A 1 34.03 -8.27 -7.80
C MET A 1 33.50 -7.20 -6.88
N SER A 2 32.88 -6.24 -7.46
CA SER A 2 32.25 -5.21 -6.66
C SER A 2 30.97 -5.77 -6.02
N ILE A 3 30.94 -5.78 -4.73
CA ILE A 3 29.71 -6.13 -4.04
C ILE A 3 28.87 -4.87 -4.04
N ALA A 4 27.81 -4.91 -4.80
CA ALA A 4 26.85 -3.83 -4.76
C ALA A 4 26.37 -3.66 -3.31
N THR A 5 26.42 -2.43 -2.83
CA THR A 5 25.99 -2.13 -1.47
C THR A 5 24.49 -1.89 -1.39
N SER A 6 23.72 -2.47 -2.33
CA SER A 6 22.29 -2.40 -2.21
C SER A 6 21.87 -3.15 -0.95
N PRO A 7 20.94 -2.61 -0.18
CA PRO A 7 20.43 -3.30 1.00
C PRO A 7 19.81 -4.61 0.58
N ASP A 8 19.89 -5.61 1.44
CA ASP A 8 19.18 -6.85 1.15
C ASP A 8 17.67 -6.59 1.14
N THR A 9 16.95 -7.51 0.53
CA THR A 9 15.52 -7.33 0.32
C THR A 9 14.75 -7.17 1.63
N ARG A 10 15.11 -7.94 2.65
CA ARG A 10 14.44 -7.83 3.95
C ARG A 10 14.63 -6.45 4.56
N THR A 11 15.84 -5.92 4.53
CA THR A 11 16.11 -4.58 5.04
C THR A 11 15.31 -3.52 4.29
N ALA A 12 15.23 -3.65 2.96
CA ALA A 12 14.46 -2.72 2.13
C ALA A 12 12.96 -2.76 2.48
N VAL A 13 12.41 -3.96 2.68
CA VAL A 13 11.01 -4.12 3.09
C VAL A 13 10.76 -3.48 4.45
N GLU A 14 11.63 -3.76 5.41
CA GLU A 14 11.50 -3.22 6.77
C GLU A 14 11.57 -1.69 6.76
N GLU A 15 12.47 -1.13 5.98
CA GLU A 15 12.56 0.32 5.84
C GLU A 15 11.29 0.92 5.21
N LEU A 16 10.76 0.26 4.18
CA LEU A 16 9.53 0.71 3.54
C LEU A 16 8.37 0.72 4.53
N LEU A 17 8.18 -0.37 5.26
CA LEU A 17 7.08 -0.48 6.23
C LEU A 17 7.22 0.56 7.34
N ARG A 18 8.43 0.78 7.83
CA ARG A 18 8.68 1.78 8.87
C ARG A 18 8.35 3.19 8.34
N THR A 19 8.78 3.48 7.11
CA THR A 19 8.56 4.79 6.51
C THR A 19 7.07 5.04 6.22
N ILE A 20 6.36 4.00 5.78
CA ILE A 20 4.90 4.10 5.60
C ILE A 20 4.25 4.42 6.94
N GLY A 21 4.71 3.80 8.03
CA GLY A 21 4.18 4.07 9.36
C GLY A 21 4.42 5.49 9.85
N GLU A 22 5.46 6.16 9.35
CA GLU A 22 5.74 7.55 9.69
C GLU A 22 4.80 8.54 8.99
N GLY A 23 4.19 8.12 7.88
CA GLY A 23 3.10 8.86 7.28
C GLY A 23 3.44 10.04 6.38
N ASP A 24 4.70 10.22 6.00
CA ASP A 24 5.10 11.30 5.09
C ASP A 24 5.11 10.79 3.64
N PRO A 25 4.15 11.19 2.80
CA PRO A 25 4.05 10.68 1.44
C PRO A 25 5.30 10.91 0.58
N GLN A 26 5.97 12.04 0.76
CA GLN A 26 7.17 12.33 -0.01
C GLN A 26 8.33 11.41 0.37
N ARG A 27 8.49 11.15 1.65
CA ARG A 27 9.54 10.25 2.12
C ARG A 27 9.28 8.82 1.70
N ILE A 28 8.02 8.40 1.74
CA ILE A 28 7.63 7.05 1.27
C ILE A 28 7.96 6.93 -0.22
N ALA A 29 7.62 7.94 -1.01
CA ALA A 29 7.84 7.92 -2.45
C ALA A 29 9.33 7.80 -2.81
N GLU A 30 10.23 8.32 -1.98
CA GLU A 30 11.67 8.20 -2.22
C GLU A 30 12.16 6.76 -2.22
N LEU A 31 11.41 5.84 -1.63
CA LEU A 31 11.75 4.41 -1.62
C LEU A 31 11.24 3.67 -2.85
N TYR A 32 10.54 4.35 -3.74
CA TYR A 32 10.04 3.79 -4.98
C TYR A 32 10.91 4.26 -6.14
N ALA A 33 11.11 3.37 -7.13
CA ALA A 33 11.80 3.73 -8.35
C ALA A 33 11.01 4.79 -9.11
N GLU A 34 11.64 5.52 -10.02
CA GLU A 34 10.96 6.53 -10.82
C GLU A 34 9.83 5.94 -11.65
N ARG A 35 9.99 4.69 -12.08
CA ARG A 35 8.94 3.95 -12.76
C ARG A 35 8.80 2.58 -12.13
N GLY A 36 7.56 2.15 -11.99
CA GLY A 36 7.26 0.86 -11.39
C GLY A 36 5.91 0.35 -11.87
N ASP A 37 5.61 -0.86 -11.45
CA ASP A 37 4.35 -1.52 -11.78
C ASP A 37 3.51 -1.61 -10.51
N TRP A 38 2.46 -0.82 -10.43
CA TRP A 38 1.50 -0.78 -9.31
C TRP A 38 0.17 -1.34 -9.73
N LYS A 39 -0.27 -2.33 -9.00
CA LYS A 39 -1.61 -2.89 -9.18
C LYS A 39 -2.28 -3.09 -7.85
N LEU A 40 -3.53 -2.68 -7.81
CA LEU A 40 -4.39 -2.90 -6.65
C LEU A 40 -5.62 -3.63 -7.16
N ASN A 41 -5.99 -4.73 -6.50
CA ASN A 41 -7.20 -5.44 -6.87
C ASN A 41 -8.42 -4.67 -6.36
N TRP A 42 -9.40 -4.48 -7.22
CA TRP A 42 -10.60 -3.72 -6.87
C TRP A 42 -11.77 -4.14 -7.76
N PRO A 43 -12.94 -4.40 -7.18
CA PRO A 43 -14.13 -4.78 -7.95
C PRO A 43 -14.80 -3.55 -8.56
N GLU A 44 -14.16 -2.95 -9.53
CA GLU A 44 -14.58 -1.68 -10.13
C GLU A 44 -15.96 -1.78 -10.80
N ALA A 45 -16.27 -2.92 -11.40
CA ALA A 45 -17.55 -3.10 -12.07
C ALA A 45 -18.73 -2.97 -11.12
N GLU A 46 -18.58 -3.41 -9.87
CA GLU A 46 -19.64 -3.38 -8.87
C GLU A 46 -19.65 -2.10 -8.04
N HIS A 47 -18.49 -1.54 -7.76
CA HIS A 47 -18.36 -0.46 -6.79
C HIS A 47 -17.81 0.86 -7.35
N GLY A 48 -17.26 0.86 -8.57
CA GLY A 48 -16.65 2.06 -9.13
C GLY A 48 -15.46 2.52 -8.31
N ARG A 49 -14.98 3.71 -8.56
CA ARG A 49 -13.80 4.27 -7.88
C ARG A 49 -14.02 5.61 -7.19
N ALA A 50 -15.23 6.16 -7.27
CA ALA A 50 -15.49 7.51 -6.78
C ALA A 50 -15.18 7.66 -5.29
N ALA A 51 -15.53 6.65 -4.48
CA ALA A 51 -15.33 6.69 -3.03
C ALA A 51 -13.91 6.24 -2.62
N THR A 52 -13.15 5.62 -3.52
CA THR A 52 -11.83 5.07 -3.23
C THR A 52 -10.82 5.50 -4.31
N PRO A 53 -10.58 6.80 -4.50
CA PRO A 53 -9.77 7.28 -5.62
C PRO A 53 -8.31 6.85 -5.57
N TRP A 54 -7.78 6.46 -4.40
CA TRP A 54 -6.41 5.98 -4.30
C TRP A 54 -6.24 4.58 -4.89
N ILE A 55 -7.32 3.82 -5.10
CA ILE A 55 -7.27 2.47 -5.64
C ILE A 55 -7.28 2.54 -7.15
N ARG A 56 -6.11 2.65 -7.74
CA ARG A 56 -5.93 2.68 -9.20
C ARG A 56 -4.53 2.25 -9.56
N HIS A 57 -4.34 1.90 -10.82
CA HIS A 57 -3.01 1.55 -11.31
C HIS A 57 -2.13 2.79 -11.36
N ARG A 58 -0.87 2.61 -11.02
CA ARG A 58 0.11 3.69 -10.96
C ARG A 58 1.41 3.23 -11.58
N SER A 59 2.29 4.18 -11.93
CA SER A 59 3.52 3.82 -12.63
C SER A 59 4.72 4.68 -12.29
N THR A 60 4.56 5.77 -11.54
CA THR A 60 5.67 6.68 -11.26
C THR A 60 5.86 6.94 -9.78
N ARG A 61 7.04 7.47 -9.43
CA ARG A 61 7.32 7.90 -8.05
C ARG A 61 6.34 8.98 -7.59
N ALA A 62 5.99 9.91 -8.47
CA ALA A 62 5.00 10.92 -8.14
C ALA A 62 3.64 10.29 -7.83
N ASP A 63 3.29 9.22 -8.53
CA ASP A 63 2.07 8.47 -8.26
C ASP A 63 2.13 7.81 -6.88
N ALA A 64 3.31 7.35 -6.45
CA ALA A 64 3.46 6.77 -5.11
C ALA A 64 3.15 7.81 -4.04
N ALA A 65 3.69 9.03 -4.18
CA ALA A 65 3.39 10.11 -3.25
C ALA A 65 1.90 10.43 -3.22
N ALA A 66 1.28 10.49 -4.40
CA ALA A 66 -0.16 10.77 -4.52
C ALA A 66 -1.00 9.68 -3.84
N HIS A 67 -0.60 8.41 -4.00
CA HIS A 67 -1.32 7.29 -3.39
C HIS A 67 -1.35 7.42 -1.86
N TYR A 68 -0.21 7.63 -1.24
CA TYR A 68 -0.14 7.72 0.22
C TYR A 68 -0.79 8.98 0.76
N ARG A 69 -0.75 10.09 0.00
CA ARG A 69 -1.47 11.31 0.36
C ARG A 69 -2.98 11.07 0.32
N GLU A 70 -3.47 10.46 -0.75
CA GLU A 70 -4.91 10.18 -0.90
C GLU A 70 -5.39 9.19 0.15
N LEU A 71 -4.59 8.17 0.47
CA LEU A 71 -4.91 7.25 1.55
C LEU A 71 -5.13 8.00 2.87
N ALA A 72 -4.20 8.88 3.21
CA ALA A 72 -4.30 9.65 4.44
C ALA A 72 -5.52 10.57 4.45
N GLU A 73 -5.84 11.16 3.30
CA GLU A 73 -6.98 12.07 3.19
C GLU A 73 -8.33 11.37 3.39
N HIS A 74 -8.42 10.10 3.05
CA HIS A 74 -9.68 9.36 3.10
C HIS A 74 -9.84 8.50 4.35
N HIS A 75 -8.86 8.52 5.25
CA HIS A 75 -8.90 7.75 6.49
C HIS A 75 -8.66 8.66 7.69
N VAL A 76 -9.08 8.20 8.86
CA VAL A 76 -8.85 8.90 10.12
C VAL A 76 -7.45 8.53 10.62
N PRO A 77 -6.47 9.45 10.64
CA PRO A 77 -5.06 9.10 10.90
C PRO A 77 -4.82 8.43 12.25
N GLU A 78 -5.52 8.84 13.28
CA GLU A 78 -5.34 8.32 14.63
C GLU A 78 -5.87 6.90 14.80
N GLN A 79 -6.62 6.40 13.82
CA GLN A 79 -7.28 5.10 13.88
C GLN A 79 -6.73 4.12 12.85
N VAL A 80 -5.52 4.37 12.35
CA VAL A 80 -4.83 3.47 11.43
C VAL A 80 -3.92 2.56 12.24
N ALA A 81 -4.01 1.25 11.99
CA ALA A 81 -3.09 0.28 12.55
C ALA A 81 -2.86 -0.82 11.51
N THR A 82 -1.61 -1.15 11.29
CA THR A 82 -1.24 -2.23 10.36
C THR A 82 -0.50 -3.30 11.16
N GLU A 83 -0.96 -4.52 11.07
CA GLU A 83 -0.29 -5.65 11.69
C GLU A 83 0.34 -6.49 10.59
N VAL A 84 1.67 -6.62 10.64
CA VAL A 84 2.41 -7.47 9.69
C VAL A 84 2.58 -8.83 10.36
N GLU A 85 2.00 -9.87 9.75
CA GLU A 85 2.07 -11.22 10.29
C GLU A 85 3.29 -11.97 9.77
N ARG A 86 3.67 -11.72 8.51
CA ARG A 86 4.76 -12.46 7.87
C ARG A 86 5.36 -11.69 6.71
N ILE A 87 6.67 -11.81 6.57
CA ILE A 87 7.39 -11.30 5.41
C ILE A 87 8.12 -12.48 4.78
N LEU A 88 7.79 -12.79 3.53
CA LEU A 88 8.42 -13.87 2.77
C LEU A 88 9.37 -13.24 1.77
N ILE A 89 10.59 -13.75 1.70
CA ILE A 89 11.63 -13.21 0.82
C ILE A 89 12.07 -14.28 -0.17
N ASP A 90 12.13 -13.91 -1.45
CA ASP A 90 12.68 -14.76 -2.49
C ASP A 90 13.51 -13.86 -3.42
N GLY A 91 14.83 -13.86 -3.25
CA GLY A 91 15.73 -13.02 -4.03
C GLY A 91 15.43 -11.54 -3.79
N ASN A 92 15.09 -10.83 -4.85
CA ASN A 92 14.73 -9.41 -4.77
C ASN A 92 13.21 -9.19 -4.66
N GLU A 93 12.47 -10.26 -4.40
CA GLU A 93 11.03 -10.18 -4.25
C GLU A 93 10.63 -10.46 -2.80
N ALA A 94 9.56 -9.82 -2.38
CA ALA A 94 9.02 -10.00 -1.04
C ALA A 94 7.50 -10.05 -1.09
N VAL A 95 6.90 -10.81 -0.17
CA VAL A 95 5.46 -10.78 0.05
C VAL A 95 5.23 -10.47 1.51
N VAL A 96 4.52 -9.38 1.77
CA VAL A 96 4.14 -8.97 3.11
C VAL A 96 2.69 -9.38 3.33
N ILE A 97 2.45 -10.18 4.36
CA ILE A 97 1.11 -10.65 4.70
C ILE A 97 0.72 -10.02 6.03
N GLY A 98 -0.46 -9.44 6.08
CA GLY A 98 -0.91 -8.79 7.30
C GLY A 98 -2.36 -8.36 7.24
N GLU A 99 -2.71 -7.49 8.18
CA GLU A 99 -4.06 -6.92 8.28
C GLU A 99 -3.95 -5.42 8.48
N ILE A 100 -4.72 -4.69 7.70
CA ILE A 100 -4.86 -3.24 7.84
C ILE A 100 -6.14 -2.98 8.63
N ARG A 101 -6.05 -2.12 9.64
CA ARG A 101 -7.20 -1.62 10.39
C ARG A 101 -7.26 -0.13 10.18
N GLN A 102 -8.37 0.33 9.63
CA GLN A 102 -8.54 1.74 9.28
C GLN A 102 -9.97 2.15 9.51
N THR A 103 -10.22 3.45 9.53
CA THR A 103 -11.56 4.01 9.60
C THR A 103 -11.76 4.95 8.42
N ALA A 104 -12.81 4.72 7.66
CA ALA A 104 -13.16 5.55 6.52
C ALA A 104 -13.64 6.92 7.01
N ARG A 105 -12.99 7.99 6.54
CA ARG A 105 -13.34 9.34 6.98
C ARG A 105 -14.76 9.72 6.56
N SER A 106 -15.17 9.35 5.36
CA SER A 106 -16.46 9.75 4.81
C SER A 106 -17.67 9.13 5.51
N THR A 107 -17.52 7.93 6.07
CA THR A 107 -18.61 7.19 6.69
C THR A 107 -18.46 7.02 8.19
N GLY A 108 -17.25 7.18 8.72
CA GLY A 108 -16.91 6.88 10.10
C GLY A 108 -16.82 5.40 10.41
N ARG A 109 -16.92 4.53 9.42
CA ARG A 109 -16.87 3.08 9.64
C ARG A 109 -15.46 2.57 9.78
N ALA A 110 -15.21 1.81 10.83
CA ALA A 110 -13.96 1.09 10.99
C ALA A 110 -14.02 -0.20 10.18
N TYR A 111 -12.87 -0.62 9.64
CA TYR A 111 -12.81 -1.89 8.92
C TYR A 111 -11.45 -2.54 9.08
N ARG A 112 -11.41 -3.83 8.79
CA ARG A 112 -10.20 -4.63 8.76
C ARG A 112 -10.12 -5.29 7.40
N ALA A 113 -8.93 -5.24 6.81
CA ALA A 113 -8.70 -5.86 5.52
C ALA A 113 -7.39 -6.64 5.56
N ARG A 114 -7.47 -7.95 5.36
CA ARG A 114 -6.27 -8.76 5.19
C ARG A 114 -5.67 -8.44 3.84
N PHE A 115 -4.34 -8.47 3.77
CA PHE A 115 -3.64 -8.16 2.53
C PHE A 115 -2.43 -9.05 2.32
N ALA A 116 -2.05 -9.18 1.05
CA ALA A 116 -0.77 -9.70 0.62
C ALA A 116 -0.18 -8.68 -0.34
N LEU A 117 0.97 -8.13 0.01
CA LEU A 117 1.64 -7.10 -0.79
C LEU A 117 2.89 -7.72 -1.43
N HIS A 118 2.85 -7.87 -2.76
CA HIS A 118 3.97 -8.40 -3.52
C HIS A 118 4.86 -7.24 -4.00
N LEU A 119 6.08 -7.22 -3.53
CA LEU A 119 7.05 -6.18 -3.83
C LEU A 119 8.22 -6.76 -4.61
N THR A 120 8.73 -6.00 -5.57
CA THR A 120 10.02 -6.30 -6.22
C THR A 120 10.90 -5.08 -6.00
N PHE A 121 12.18 -5.34 -5.69
CA PHE A 121 13.16 -4.30 -5.43
C PHE A 121 14.28 -4.38 -6.45
N GLU A 122 14.72 -3.24 -6.97
CA GLU A 122 15.90 -3.13 -7.80
C GLU A 122 16.73 -1.97 -7.28
N ASP A 123 17.99 -2.23 -6.97
CA ASP A 123 18.88 -1.24 -6.36
C ASP A 123 18.30 -0.62 -5.08
N GLY A 124 17.57 -1.43 -4.31
CA GLY A 124 16.98 -1.01 -3.06
C GLY A 124 15.68 -0.23 -3.19
N LEU A 125 15.19 -0.02 -4.41
CA LEU A 125 13.97 0.73 -4.65
C LEU A 125 12.85 -0.18 -5.14
N VAL A 126 11.62 0.15 -4.80
CA VAL A 126 10.46 -0.64 -5.21
C VAL A 126 10.16 -0.42 -6.69
N THR A 127 10.16 -1.51 -7.47
CA THR A 127 9.78 -1.49 -8.88
C THR A 127 8.46 -2.20 -9.14
N ARG A 128 7.96 -2.96 -8.17
CA ARG A 128 6.65 -3.60 -8.25
C ARG A 128 5.95 -3.47 -6.92
N HIS A 129 4.69 -3.05 -6.98
CA HIS A 129 3.82 -2.93 -5.82
C HIS A 129 2.46 -3.48 -6.22
N HIS A 130 2.25 -4.77 -5.99
CA HIS A 130 0.98 -5.42 -6.27
C HIS A 130 0.34 -5.81 -4.96
N ILE A 131 -0.79 -5.23 -4.64
CA ILE A 131 -1.49 -5.55 -3.40
C ILE A 131 -2.80 -6.28 -3.71
N CYS A 132 -3.01 -7.37 -2.97
CA CYS A 132 -4.29 -8.07 -2.93
C CYS A 132 -4.81 -7.90 -1.51
N GLU A 133 -5.95 -7.27 -1.37
CA GLU A 133 -6.54 -7.07 -0.05
C GLU A 133 -8.02 -7.45 -0.07
N ASP A 134 -8.61 -7.54 1.10
CA ASP A 134 -10.05 -7.79 1.22
C ASP A 134 -10.80 -6.55 0.74
N SER A 135 -11.00 -6.47 -0.57
CA SER A 135 -11.63 -5.32 -1.21
C SER A 135 -13.11 -5.19 -0.83
N LEU A 136 -13.77 -6.28 -0.45
CA LEU A 136 -15.15 -6.20 0.02
C LEU A 136 -15.24 -5.42 1.33
N ALA A 137 -14.31 -5.67 2.25
CA ALA A 137 -14.27 -4.92 3.51
C ALA A 137 -14.10 -3.42 3.25
N VAL A 138 -13.21 -3.07 2.32
CA VAL A 138 -12.99 -1.67 1.95
C VAL A 138 -14.24 -1.08 1.31
N ALA A 139 -14.85 -1.79 0.37
CA ALA A 139 -16.05 -1.34 -0.34
C ALA A 139 -17.19 -1.05 0.64
N LEU A 140 -17.42 -1.97 1.59
CA LEU A 140 -18.50 -1.79 2.58
C LEU A 140 -18.23 -0.62 3.52
N ALA A 141 -16.96 -0.37 3.87
CA ALA A 141 -16.60 0.73 4.75
C ALA A 141 -16.85 2.10 4.10
N PHE A 142 -16.69 2.20 2.79
CA PHE A 142 -16.85 3.45 2.05
C PHE A 142 -18.23 3.58 1.38
N ASP A 143 -19.11 2.61 1.56
CA ASP A 143 -20.45 2.65 0.98
C ASP A 143 -21.30 3.68 1.70
N THR A 144 -21.73 4.71 0.97
CA THR A 144 -22.55 5.78 1.53
C THR A 144 -24.04 5.57 1.33
N GLU A 145 -24.44 4.52 0.61
CA GLU A 145 -25.84 4.23 0.40
C GLU A 145 -26.43 3.62 1.66
N GLU A 146 -27.59 4.12 2.07
CA GLU A 146 -28.32 3.53 3.17
C GLU A 146 -29.01 2.27 2.70
N GLN A 147 -28.87 1.24 3.49
CA GLN A 147 -29.47 -0.06 3.21
C GLN A 147 -30.80 -0.15 3.93
#